data_9f9b380da9e25b3a07deadc177877453
#
_entry.id   9f9b380da9e25b3a07deadc177877453
#
_cell.length_a   1.000
_cell.length_b   1.000
_cell.length_c   1.000
_cell.angle_alpha   90.00
_cell.angle_beta   90.00
_cell.angle_gamma   90.00
#
_symmetry.space_group_name_H-M   'P 1'
#
loop_
_entity.id
_entity.type
_entity.pdbx_description
1 polymer ?
#
loop_
_entity_poly.entity_id
_entity_poly.type
_entity_poly.pdbx_seq_one_letter_code
_entity_poly.pdbx_strand_id
1 'polypeptide(L)'
;LEFRRVLFRSVLMSAAEVWLLRAEAALRGYTKENPRTCYEYGVSTSFTQWDCAGASEYLESDKTPADYKDVVSGGKVGKDMKALITISPKWEEDADIETKLEKIITQKWLACWPESYEAWAEQRRTGYPKLFKVQNNTGKVIDTDIMIRRLPFSTDAATADPAQYATLTEKLGGADNGATRLWWDTGKNSF
;
A
#
# COMPACT_ATOMS: atom_id res chain seq x y z
N LEU A 1 -0.66 -31.96 -17.46
CA LEU A 1 -2.06 -31.45 -17.44
C LEU A 1 -2.36 -30.58 -16.20
N GLU A 2 -1.63 -30.74 -15.08
CA GLU A 2 -1.82 -29.91 -13.88
C GLU A 2 -1.18 -28.53 -14.00
N PHE A 3 -0.11 -28.40 -14.75
CA PHE A 3 0.58 -27.11 -14.95
C PHE A 3 -0.31 -26.02 -15.58
N ARG A 4 -1.26 -26.41 -16.43
CA ARG A 4 -2.21 -25.45 -17.05
C ARG A 4 -3.25 -24.91 -16.09
N ARG A 5 -3.59 -25.62 -15.00
CA ARG A 5 -4.59 -25.16 -14.03
C ARG A 5 -4.08 -24.09 -13.07
N VAL A 6 -2.78 -24.09 -12.81
CA VAL A 6 -2.15 -23.11 -11.90
C VAL A 6 -1.87 -21.77 -12.59
N LEU A 7 -1.55 -21.79 -13.88
CA LEU A 7 -1.17 -20.59 -14.66
C LEU A 7 -2.31 -19.62 -14.99
N PHE A 8 -3.58 -20.02 -14.81
CA PHE A 8 -4.74 -19.21 -15.19
C PHE A 8 -5.67 -18.84 -14.02
N ARG A 9 -5.23 -19.02 -12.78
CA ARG A 9 -5.98 -18.54 -11.61
C ARG A 9 -5.40 -17.22 -11.15
N SER A 10 -6.11 -16.13 -11.44
CA SER A 10 -5.84 -14.85 -10.79
C SER A 10 -6.58 -14.80 -9.46
N VAL A 11 -5.88 -14.43 -8.40
CA VAL A 11 -6.49 -14.09 -7.13
C VAL A 11 -7.09 -12.70 -7.30
N LEU A 12 -8.40 -12.56 -7.12
CA LEU A 12 -9.08 -11.27 -7.18
C LEU A 12 -9.21 -10.64 -5.80
N MET A 13 -9.31 -11.44 -4.78
CA MET A 13 -9.38 -11.03 -3.38
C MET A 13 -8.99 -12.22 -2.49
N SER A 14 -8.17 -11.98 -1.49
CA SER A 14 -7.75 -13.01 -0.55
C SER A 14 -8.61 -13.01 0.72
N ALA A 15 -8.68 -14.17 1.39
CA ALA A 15 -9.37 -14.25 2.69
C ALA A 15 -8.66 -13.38 3.75
N ALA A 16 -7.34 -13.26 3.68
CA ALA A 16 -6.56 -12.38 4.55
C ALA A 16 -6.95 -10.91 4.37
N GLU A 17 -7.11 -10.48 3.13
CA GLU A 17 -7.57 -9.12 2.80
C GLU A 17 -8.96 -8.84 3.40
N VAL A 18 -9.91 -9.78 3.27
CA VAL A 18 -11.26 -9.63 3.86
C VAL A 18 -11.19 -9.47 5.38
N TRP A 19 -10.36 -10.24 6.08
CA TRP A 19 -10.18 -10.09 7.52
C TRP A 19 -9.62 -8.73 7.91
N LEU A 20 -8.66 -8.20 7.14
CA LEU A 20 -8.05 -6.90 7.41
C LEU A 20 -9.00 -5.74 7.07
N LEU A 21 -9.85 -5.88 6.05
CA LEU A 21 -10.96 -4.95 5.81
C LEU A 21 -11.96 -4.93 6.97
N ARG A 22 -12.28 -6.10 7.54
CA ARG A 22 -13.13 -6.22 8.74
C ARG A 22 -12.46 -5.55 9.95
N ALA A 23 -11.15 -5.71 10.11
CA ALA A 23 -10.40 -5.05 11.17
C ALA A 23 -10.50 -3.52 11.06
N GLU A 24 -10.34 -2.96 9.86
CA GLU A 24 -10.52 -1.52 9.62
C GLU A 24 -11.98 -1.09 9.87
N ALA A 25 -12.96 -1.84 9.37
CA ALA A 25 -14.37 -1.54 9.58
C ALA A 25 -14.75 -1.53 11.08
N ALA A 26 -14.19 -2.47 11.85
CA ALA A 26 -14.37 -2.52 13.29
C ALA A 26 -13.68 -1.34 14.00
N LEU A 27 -12.44 -1.00 13.59
CA LEU A 27 -11.71 0.14 14.14
C LEU A 27 -12.47 1.47 13.91
N ARG A 28 -13.14 1.62 12.75
CA ARG A 28 -13.96 2.77 12.40
C ARG A 28 -15.36 2.75 13.03
N GLY A 29 -15.71 1.71 13.77
CA GLY A 29 -17.02 1.57 14.40
C GLY A 29 -18.16 1.20 13.45
N TYR A 30 -17.86 0.75 12.22
CA TYR A 30 -18.87 0.30 11.25
C TYR A 30 -19.43 -1.08 11.59
N THR A 31 -18.69 -1.87 12.34
CA THR A 31 -19.11 -3.19 12.84
C THR A 31 -18.89 -3.27 14.36
N LYS A 32 -19.49 -4.28 14.99
CA LYS A 32 -19.31 -4.57 16.43
C LYS A 32 -18.20 -5.59 16.70
N GLU A 33 -17.45 -5.94 15.69
CA GLU A 33 -16.35 -6.90 15.82
C GLU A 33 -15.18 -6.29 16.62
N ASN A 34 -14.31 -7.14 17.12
CA ASN A 34 -13.09 -6.68 17.77
C ASN A 34 -12.01 -6.45 16.71
N PRO A 35 -11.46 -5.24 16.56
CA PRO A 35 -10.45 -4.92 15.55
C PRO A 35 -9.20 -5.78 15.67
N ARG A 36 -8.72 -6.03 16.91
CA ARG A 36 -7.56 -6.88 17.18
C ARG A 36 -7.77 -8.30 16.66
N THR A 37 -8.91 -8.90 17.03
CA THR A 37 -9.22 -10.26 16.60
C THR A 37 -9.25 -10.39 15.08
N CYS A 38 -9.89 -9.44 14.38
CA CYS A 38 -9.92 -9.43 12.92
C CYS A 38 -8.52 -9.24 12.32
N TYR A 39 -7.70 -8.38 12.91
CA TYR A 39 -6.32 -8.14 12.51
C TYR A 39 -5.46 -9.42 12.63
N GLU A 40 -5.50 -10.07 13.80
CA GLU A 40 -4.73 -11.29 14.06
C GLU A 40 -5.16 -12.44 13.14
N TYR A 41 -6.48 -12.58 12.87
CA TYR A 41 -6.98 -13.53 11.87
C TYR A 41 -6.50 -13.19 10.45
N GLY A 42 -6.47 -11.91 10.08
CA GLY A 42 -5.98 -11.48 8.79
C GLY A 42 -4.52 -11.87 8.55
N VAL A 43 -3.67 -11.58 9.52
CA VAL A 43 -2.24 -11.94 9.46
C VAL A 43 -2.08 -13.46 9.42
N SER A 44 -2.72 -14.21 10.33
CA SER A 44 -2.61 -15.67 10.38
C SER A 44 -3.13 -16.34 9.11
N THR A 45 -4.20 -15.80 8.50
CA THR A 45 -4.74 -16.28 7.23
C THR A 45 -3.75 -16.04 6.08
N SER A 46 -3.05 -14.90 6.08
CA SER A 46 -2.01 -14.61 5.09
C SER A 46 -0.84 -15.60 5.18
N PHE A 47 -0.38 -15.91 6.39
CA PHE A 47 0.64 -16.94 6.61
C PHE A 47 0.20 -18.32 6.09
N THR A 48 -1.04 -18.70 6.39
CA THR A 48 -1.61 -19.96 5.90
C THR A 48 -1.73 -19.99 4.37
N GLN A 49 -2.12 -18.89 3.74
CA GLN A 49 -2.24 -18.79 2.29
C GLN A 49 -0.91 -19.08 1.58
N TRP A 50 0.18 -18.69 2.19
CA TRP A 50 1.53 -18.84 1.62
C TRP A 50 2.33 -20.01 2.20
N ASP A 51 1.65 -20.89 2.96
CA ASP A 51 2.29 -22.03 3.64
C ASP A 51 3.51 -21.62 4.49
N CYS A 52 3.38 -20.47 5.17
CA CYS A 52 4.41 -19.94 6.06
C CYS A 52 4.09 -20.33 7.51
N ALA A 53 5.10 -20.73 8.25
CA ALA A 53 5.02 -20.93 9.69
C ALA A 53 5.35 -19.63 10.44
N GLY A 54 5.04 -19.56 11.74
CA GLY A 54 5.50 -18.50 12.64
C GLY A 54 4.55 -17.30 12.73
N ALA A 55 3.27 -17.45 12.38
CA ALA A 55 2.30 -16.36 12.49
C ALA A 55 2.15 -15.84 13.93
N SER A 56 2.13 -16.72 14.91
CA SER A 56 2.01 -16.34 16.32
C SER A 56 3.22 -15.55 16.82
N GLU A 57 4.41 -16.01 16.50
CA GLU A 57 5.67 -15.33 16.84
C GLU A 57 5.77 -13.99 16.14
N TYR A 58 5.29 -13.89 14.91
CA TYR A 58 5.23 -12.63 14.16
C TYR A 58 4.29 -11.62 14.85
N LEU A 59 3.08 -12.05 15.23
CA LEU A 59 2.09 -11.21 15.91
C LEU A 59 2.52 -10.73 17.32
N GLU A 60 3.43 -11.43 17.97
CA GLU A 60 4.00 -11.02 19.26
C GLU A 60 5.32 -10.23 19.10
N SER A 61 5.80 -10.02 17.89
CA SER A 61 7.07 -9.37 17.63
C SER A 61 7.00 -7.85 17.81
N ASP A 62 7.87 -7.30 18.62
CA ASP A 62 8.08 -5.86 18.77
C ASP A 62 9.07 -5.29 17.72
N LYS A 63 9.55 -6.12 16.79
CA LYS A 63 10.50 -5.69 15.76
C LYS A 63 9.84 -4.82 14.71
N THR A 64 10.46 -3.69 14.41
CA THR A 64 10.08 -2.81 13.30
C THR A 64 10.84 -3.20 12.02
N PRO A 65 10.36 -2.82 10.84
CA PRO A 65 11.08 -3.03 9.58
C PRO A 65 12.49 -2.47 9.60
N ALA A 66 13.41 -3.21 9.01
CA ALA A 66 14.82 -2.80 8.93
C ALA A 66 15.04 -1.69 7.89
N ASP A 67 16.10 -0.92 8.09
CA ASP A 67 16.60 0.01 7.09
C ASP A 67 16.96 -0.74 5.79
N TYR A 68 16.69 -0.14 4.65
CA TYR A 68 17.18 -0.65 3.38
C TYR A 68 18.70 -0.44 3.27
N LYS A 69 19.40 -1.49 2.87
CA LYS A 69 20.82 -1.46 2.57
C LYS A 69 21.04 -1.76 1.10
N ASP A 70 21.73 -0.88 0.39
CA ASP A 70 22.08 -1.10 -1.01
C ASP A 70 23.27 -2.08 -1.11
N VAL A 71 22.94 -3.37 -1.11
CA VAL A 71 23.94 -4.46 -1.20
C VAL A 71 24.30 -4.80 -2.64
N VAL A 72 23.49 -4.42 -3.62
CA VAL A 72 23.65 -4.82 -5.02
C VAL A 72 24.74 -3.99 -5.72
N SER A 73 24.70 -2.69 -5.50
CA SER A 73 25.63 -1.75 -6.16
C SER A 73 26.78 -1.31 -5.25
N GLY A 74 26.81 -1.76 -3.99
CA GLY A 74 27.75 -1.28 -3.00
C GLY A 74 27.65 0.23 -2.77
N GLY A 75 26.44 0.78 -2.84
CA GLY A 75 26.15 2.21 -2.68
C GLY A 75 26.45 3.08 -3.92
N LYS A 76 26.77 2.47 -5.07
CA LYS A 76 27.12 3.22 -6.29
C LYS A 76 25.91 3.69 -7.09
N VAL A 77 24.81 2.95 -7.04
CA VAL A 77 23.58 3.23 -7.81
C VAL A 77 22.45 3.69 -6.91
N GLY A 78 22.29 3.07 -5.77
CA GLY A 78 21.31 3.42 -4.74
C GLY A 78 21.98 4.08 -3.52
N LYS A 79 21.19 4.34 -2.53
CA LYS A 79 21.62 4.82 -1.21
C LYS A 79 20.91 4.00 -0.14
N ASP A 80 21.60 3.81 0.97
CA ASP A 80 20.95 3.31 2.19
C ASP A 80 19.79 4.24 2.56
N MET A 81 18.67 3.65 2.95
CA MET A 81 17.47 4.40 3.36
C MET A 81 16.99 3.95 4.72
N LYS A 82 16.62 4.91 5.54
CA LYS A 82 15.94 4.63 6.81
C LYS A 82 14.55 4.11 6.57
N ALA A 83 14.16 3.09 7.33
CA ALA A 83 12.77 2.63 7.36
C ALA A 83 11.85 3.77 7.79
N LEU A 84 10.76 3.96 7.07
CA LEU A 84 9.74 4.95 7.38
C LEU A 84 8.60 4.35 8.20
N ILE A 85 8.45 3.02 8.17
CA ILE A 85 7.52 2.28 9.02
C ILE A 85 8.19 2.08 10.38
N THR A 86 7.59 2.61 11.42
CA THR A 86 8.11 2.55 12.80
C THR A 86 7.25 1.68 13.72
N ILE A 87 6.19 1.10 13.20
CA ILE A 87 5.31 0.18 13.91
C ILE A 87 5.81 -1.27 13.82
N SER A 88 5.52 -2.05 14.84
CA SER A 88 5.70 -3.51 14.86
C SER A 88 4.40 -4.22 14.46
N PRO A 89 4.42 -5.51 14.11
CA PRO A 89 3.19 -6.27 13.84
C PRO A 89 2.36 -6.55 15.09
N LYS A 90 2.93 -6.46 16.29
CA LYS A 90 2.21 -6.68 17.54
C LYS A 90 1.10 -5.66 17.73
N TRP A 91 -0.08 -6.14 18.12
CA TRP A 91 -1.21 -5.26 18.44
C TRP A 91 -1.03 -4.64 19.84
N GLU A 92 -1.26 -3.35 19.94
CA GLU A 92 -1.21 -2.59 21.18
C GLU A 92 -2.57 -1.96 21.45
N GLU A 93 -3.21 -2.37 22.54
CA GLU A 93 -4.56 -1.87 22.87
C GLU A 93 -4.57 -0.38 23.20
N ASP A 94 -3.48 0.12 23.77
CA ASP A 94 -3.35 1.52 24.18
C ASP A 94 -2.88 2.45 23.06
N ALA A 95 -2.53 1.89 21.88
CA ALA A 95 -2.16 2.70 20.73
C ALA A 95 -3.35 3.54 20.25
N ASP A 96 -3.06 4.73 19.72
CA ASP A 96 -4.07 5.58 19.10
C ASP A 96 -4.67 4.92 17.84
N ILE A 97 -5.80 5.46 17.41
CA ILE A 97 -6.55 4.95 16.26
C ILE A 97 -5.70 4.98 14.98
N GLU A 98 -4.90 6.02 14.79
CA GLU A 98 -4.08 6.17 13.59
C GLU A 98 -2.97 5.12 13.53
N THR A 99 -2.31 4.83 14.66
CA THR A 99 -1.32 3.76 14.79
C THR A 99 -1.94 2.39 14.52
N LYS A 100 -3.14 2.13 15.05
CA LYS A 100 -3.88 0.89 14.77
C LYS A 100 -4.23 0.77 13.29
N LEU A 101 -4.64 1.87 12.66
CA LEU A 101 -4.90 1.89 11.22
C LEU A 101 -3.63 1.59 10.42
N GLU A 102 -2.51 2.24 10.76
CA GLU A 102 -1.22 1.98 10.12
C GLU A 102 -0.84 0.49 10.18
N LYS A 103 -1.05 -0.16 11.35
CA LYS A 103 -0.83 -1.62 11.50
C LYS A 103 -1.72 -2.43 10.56
N ILE A 104 -3.02 -2.18 10.56
CA ILE A 104 -3.99 -2.90 9.73
C ILE A 104 -3.65 -2.76 8.24
N ILE A 105 -3.44 -1.53 7.77
CA ILE A 105 -3.20 -1.27 6.36
C ILE A 105 -1.82 -1.80 5.92
N THR A 106 -0.81 -1.72 6.77
CA THR A 106 0.50 -2.30 6.47
C THR A 106 0.41 -3.81 6.28
N GLN A 107 -0.34 -4.51 7.13
CA GLN A 107 -0.55 -5.95 6.96
C GLN A 107 -1.44 -6.27 5.76
N LYS A 108 -2.47 -5.45 5.48
CA LYS A 108 -3.29 -5.58 4.26
C LYS A 108 -2.44 -5.42 3.01
N TRP A 109 -1.56 -4.44 2.97
CA TRP A 109 -0.64 -4.22 1.85
C TRP A 109 0.24 -5.45 1.57
N LEU A 110 0.76 -6.10 2.62
CA LEU A 110 1.50 -7.35 2.50
C LEU A 110 0.61 -8.51 2.02
N ALA A 111 -0.59 -8.63 2.58
CA ALA A 111 -1.55 -9.69 2.25
C ALA A 111 -2.10 -9.58 0.82
N CYS A 112 -2.10 -8.39 0.23
CA CYS A 112 -2.51 -8.15 -1.15
C CYS A 112 -1.50 -8.70 -2.18
N TRP A 113 -0.33 -9.21 -1.78
CA TRP A 113 0.58 -9.82 -2.75
C TRP A 113 -0.08 -11.02 -3.45
N PRO A 114 -0.06 -11.11 -4.81
CA PRO A 114 0.59 -10.23 -5.78
C PRO A 114 -0.34 -9.15 -6.39
N GLU A 115 -1.50 -8.85 -5.79
CA GLU A 115 -2.49 -7.86 -6.26
C GLU A 115 -1.99 -6.42 -6.03
N SER A 116 -1.06 -5.98 -6.87
CA SER A 116 -0.39 -4.68 -6.72
C SER A 116 -1.31 -3.48 -6.87
N TYR A 117 -2.38 -3.59 -7.67
CA TYR A 117 -3.33 -2.49 -7.85
C TYR A 117 -4.12 -2.17 -6.59
N GLU A 118 -4.55 -3.20 -5.87
CA GLU A 118 -5.23 -3.03 -4.58
C GLU A 118 -4.27 -2.44 -3.54
N ALA A 119 -3.06 -2.98 -3.44
CA ALA A 119 -2.03 -2.45 -2.55
C ALA A 119 -1.72 -0.97 -2.84
N TRP A 120 -1.66 -0.57 -4.12
CA TRP A 120 -1.48 0.82 -4.52
C TRP A 120 -2.71 1.69 -4.20
N ALA A 121 -3.92 1.18 -4.39
CA ALA A 121 -5.15 1.88 -4.03
C ALA A 121 -5.21 2.17 -2.53
N GLU A 122 -4.87 1.21 -1.68
CA GLU A 122 -4.80 1.37 -0.24
C GLU A 122 -3.78 2.41 0.19
N GLN A 123 -2.58 2.36 -0.37
CA GLN A 123 -1.54 3.35 -0.07
C GLN A 123 -1.97 4.77 -0.46
N ARG A 124 -2.67 4.94 -1.58
CA ARG A 124 -3.20 6.25 -1.98
C ARG A 124 -4.34 6.72 -1.07
N ARG A 125 -5.21 5.81 -0.66
CA ARG A 125 -6.35 6.11 0.19
C ARG A 125 -5.95 6.53 1.59
N THR A 126 -4.97 5.84 2.18
CA THR A 126 -4.62 5.97 3.60
C THR A 126 -3.27 6.62 3.86
N GLY A 127 -2.37 6.63 2.87
CA GLY A 127 -0.96 7.01 3.06
C GLY A 127 -0.10 5.88 3.64
N TYR A 128 -0.68 4.72 3.93
CA TYR A 128 0.01 3.56 4.49
C TYR A 128 0.12 2.41 3.49
N PRO A 129 1.18 1.57 3.58
CA PRO A 129 2.34 1.76 4.44
C PRO A 129 3.21 2.95 3.99
N LYS A 130 4.05 3.45 4.90
CA LYS A 130 5.06 4.48 4.59
C LYS A 130 6.22 3.82 3.86
N LEU A 131 6.13 3.78 2.53
CA LEU A 131 7.11 3.13 1.67
C LEU A 131 8.37 3.98 1.48
N PHE A 132 9.50 3.31 1.16
CA PHE A 132 10.72 4.01 0.79
C PHE A 132 10.51 4.91 -0.43
N LYS A 133 11.15 6.07 -0.41
CA LYS A 133 11.12 7.00 -1.53
C LYS A 133 11.88 6.46 -2.74
N VAL A 134 11.44 6.81 -3.95
CA VAL A 134 12.15 6.47 -5.18
C VAL A 134 13.48 7.18 -5.23
N GLN A 135 14.60 6.46 -5.28
CA GLN A 135 15.95 7.05 -5.25
C GLN A 135 16.45 7.46 -6.63
N ASN A 136 16.28 6.61 -7.62
CA ASN A 136 16.76 6.83 -8.99
C ASN A 136 15.60 7.22 -9.89
N ASN A 137 15.04 8.39 -9.63
CA ASN A 137 13.96 8.93 -10.44
C ASN A 137 14.52 9.67 -11.66
N THR A 138 14.49 9.01 -12.82
CA THR A 138 14.89 9.60 -14.10
C THR A 138 13.70 10.19 -14.86
N GLY A 139 12.47 9.94 -14.41
CA GLY A 139 11.24 10.41 -15.01
C GLY A 139 10.87 11.81 -14.52
N LYS A 140 10.40 12.67 -15.42
CA LYS A 140 9.91 14.02 -15.07
C LYS A 140 8.48 14.01 -14.51
N VAL A 141 7.77 12.89 -14.63
CA VAL A 141 6.36 12.74 -14.26
C VAL A 141 6.14 12.19 -12.85
N ILE A 142 7.22 11.82 -12.15
CA ILE A 142 7.20 11.29 -10.80
C ILE A 142 8.00 12.23 -9.90
N ASP A 143 7.41 12.64 -8.80
CA ASP A 143 8.10 13.34 -7.74
C ASP A 143 8.75 12.32 -6.79
N THR A 144 10.02 12.52 -6.44
CA THR A 144 10.76 11.61 -5.56
C THR A 144 10.19 11.59 -4.14
N ASP A 145 9.63 12.72 -3.68
CA ASP A 145 9.11 12.89 -2.33
C ASP A 145 7.63 12.50 -2.19
N ILE A 146 6.95 12.31 -3.32
CA ILE A 146 5.53 11.98 -3.36
C ILE A 146 5.36 10.66 -4.09
N MET A 147 4.70 9.70 -3.43
CA MET A 147 4.31 8.44 -4.08
C MET A 147 3.38 8.71 -5.26
N ILE A 148 3.45 7.85 -6.27
CA ILE A 148 2.61 7.95 -7.47
C ILE A 148 1.14 7.91 -7.05
N ARG A 149 0.45 9.05 -7.26
CA ARG A 149 -0.97 9.21 -6.90
C ARG A 149 -1.91 8.85 -8.04
N ARG A 150 -1.44 9.01 -9.28
CA ARG A 150 -2.17 8.70 -10.52
C ARG A 150 -1.21 8.39 -11.66
N LEU A 151 -1.72 7.78 -12.70
CA LEU A 151 -1.01 7.73 -13.98
C LEU A 151 -1.29 9.04 -14.74
N PRO A 152 -0.30 9.63 -15.42
CA PRO A 152 -0.53 10.76 -16.31
C PRO A 152 -1.44 10.35 -17.48
N PHE A 153 -1.98 11.32 -18.20
CA PHE A 153 -2.67 11.04 -19.46
C PHE A 153 -1.71 10.41 -20.47
N SER A 154 -2.25 9.79 -21.50
CA SER A 154 -1.42 9.25 -22.59
C SER A 154 -0.51 10.34 -23.15
N THR A 155 0.73 9.98 -23.48
CA THR A 155 1.70 10.89 -24.10
C THR A 155 1.19 11.51 -25.40
N ASP A 156 0.31 10.80 -26.11
CA ASP A 156 -0.25 11.25 -27.38
C ASP A 156 -1.50 12.15 -27.21
N ALA A 157 -2.07 12.21 -26.01
CA ALA A 157 -3.32 12.94 -25.79
C ALA A 157 -3.19 14.44 -26.12
N ALA A 158 -2.08 15.05 -25.72
CA ALA A 158 -1.83 16.47 -26.00
C ALA A 158 -1.62 16.80 -27.48
N THR A 159 -1.22 15.80 -28.27
CA THR A 159 -0.98 15.95 -29.73
C THR A 159 -2.21 15.58 -30.54
N ALA A 160 -2.94 14.55 -30.11
CA ALA A 160 -4.12 14.05 -30.83
C ALA A 160 -5.32 15.01 -30.73
N ASP A 161 -5.56 15.57 -29.53
CA ASP A 161 -6.62 16.57 -29.29
C ASP A 161 -6.17 17.57 -28.22
N PRO A 162 -5.46 18.64 -28.61
CA PRO A 162 -4.94 19.64 -27.69
C PRO A 162 -6.04 20.36 -26.89
N ALA A 163 -7.20 20.59 -27.47
CA ALA A 163 -8.30 21.30 -26.83
C ALA A 163 -8.94 20.43 -25.72
N GLN A 164 -9.16 19.16 -26.00
CA GLN A 164 -9.66 18.21 -25.01
C GLN A 164 -8.62 17.99 -23.90
N TYR A 165 -7.34 17.87 -24.24
CA TYR A 165 -6.27 17.72 -23.26
C TYR A 165 -6.20 18.91 -22.31
N ALA A 166 -6.30 20.16 -22.81
CA ALA A 166 -6.35 21.36 -22.00
C ALA A 166 -7.53 21.34 -21.02
N THR A 167 -8.73 20.98 -21.51
CA THR A 167 -9.93 20.85 -20.67
C THR A 167 -9.78 19.79 -19.58
N LEU A 168 -9.17 18.64 -19.88
CA LEU A 168 -8.93 17.58 -18.91
C LEU A 168 -7.90 18.01 -17.86
N THR A 169 -6.86 18.71 -18.26
CA THR A 169 -5.82 19.22 -17.36
C THR A 169 -6.38 20.31 -16.44
N GLU A 170 -7.25 21.18 -16.93
CA GLU A 170 -7.96 22.16 -16.10
C GLU A 170 -8.84 21.48 -15.05
N LYS A 171 -9.62 20.48 -15.45
CA LYS A 171 -10.46 19.68 -14.51
C LYS A 171 -9.66 18.87 -13.52
N LEU A 172 -8.43 18.49 -13.86
CA LEU A 172 -7.54 17.80 -12.95
C LEU A 172 -7.10 18.68 -11.76
N GLY A 173 -7.09 20.01 -11.94
CA GLY A 173 -6.72 20.95 -10.89
C GLY A 173 -5.23 21.01 -10.60
N GLY A 174 -4.38 20.52 -11.49
CA GLY A 174 -2.93 20.51 -11.34
C GLY A 174 -2.21 20.00 -12.58
N ALA A 175 -0.91 19.93 -12.54
CA ALA A 175 -0.08 19.44 -13.64
C ALA A 175 -0.40 17.96 -13.95
N ASP A 176 -0.32 17.59 -15.23
CA ASP A 176 -0.47 16.20 -15.65
C ASP A 176 0.79 15.39 -15.32
N ASN A 177 0.89 14.99 -14.06
CA ASN A 177 2.00 14.17 -13.56
C ASN A 177 1.51 13.19 -12.49
N GLY A 178 2.39 12.32 -12.01
CA GLY A 178 2.07 11.30 -11.00
C GLY A 178 1.83 11.84 -9.60
N ALA A 179 2.15 13.09 -9.30
CA ALA A 179 2.00 13.70 -7.98
C ALA A 179 0.63 14.36 -7.77
N THR A 180 -0.05 14.74 -8.86
CA THR A 180 -1.34 15.43 -8.78
C THR A 180 -2.41 14.50 -8.21
N ARG A 181 -3.07 14.95 -7.15
CA ARG A 181 -4.13 14.20 -6.48
C ARG A 181 -5.43 14.22 -7.29
N LEU A 182 -6.15 13.13 -7.27
CA LEU A 182 -7.50 13.05 -7.82
C LEU A 182 -8.50 13.63 -6.79
N TRP A 183 -9.69 13.98 -7.25
CA TRP A 183 -10.72 14.62 -6.44
C TRP A 183 -11.07 13.90 -5.12
N TRP A 184 -10.96 12.58 -5.09
CA TRP A 184 -11.21 11.75 -3.91
C TRP A 184 -9.99 11.62 -2.98
N ASP A 185 -8.79 11.91 -3.49
CA ASP A 185 -7.55 11.82 -2.73
C ASP A 185 -7.29 13.11 -1.97
N THR A 186 -7.95 13.27 -0.85
CA THR A 186 -7.87 14.49 -0.02
C THR A 186 -6.54 14.64 0.71
N GLY A 187 -5.74 13.59 0.78
CA GLY A 187 -4.51 13.53 1.57
C GLY A 187 -4.73 13.50 3.07
N LYS A 188 -5.96 13.24 3.50
CA LYS A 188 -6.32 13.11 4.90
C LYS A 188 -6.83 11.70 5.14
N ASN A 189 -6.34 11.09 6.19
CA ASN A 189 -6.97 9.90 6.76
C ASN A 189 -8.21 10.40 7.49
N SER A 190 -9.38 10.08 6.98
CA SER A 190 -10.63 10.48 7.62
C SER A 190 -11.07 9.39 8.57
N PHE A 191 -10.94 9.68 9.83
CA PHE A 191 -11.70 9.05 10.89
C PHE A 191 -12.89 9.91 11.22
#